data_664014dcca1f4b04b2563e71b994ad11
#
_entry.id   664014dcca1f4b04b2563e71b994ad11
#
_cell.length_a   1.000
_cell.length_b   1.000
_cell.length_c   1.000
_cell.angle_alpha   90.00
_cell.angle_beta   90.00
_cell.angle_gamma   90.00
#
_symmetry.space_group_name_H-M   'P 1'
#
loop_
_entity.id
_entity.type
_entity.pdbx_description
1 polymer ?
#
loop_
_entity_poly.entity_id
_entity_poly.type
_entity_poly.pdbx_seq_one_letter_code
_entity_poly.pdbx_strand_id
1 'polypeptide(L)'
;MGLLELFLIAVGLSMDASAVSVCKGLSVRTLKAKHAVICGLYFGGFQLLMPLIGFALGVRFQSLITSIDHWIAFVLLGLIGANMVRESREHDDESVSDSFRFMTMLPLAVATSIDALAVGVTFAFLQVDIVPAVSFIGATTFVLSCIGVKIGHVFGTKYKSRAELFGGIVLILMGLKILLEHLGFLG
;
A
#
# COMPACT_ATOMS: atom_id res chain seq x y z
N MET A 1 16.51 -5.77 18.02
CA MET A 1 15.77 -6.41 16.91
C MET A 1 16.77 -6.96 15.91
N GLY A 2 16.62 -8.25 15.53
CA GLY A 2 17.53 -8.89 14.59
C GLY A 2 17.26 -8.46 13.14
N LEU A 3 18.27 -8.54 12.27
CA LEU A 3 18.13 -8.21 10.84
C LEU A 3 17.06 -9.05 10.14
N LEU A 4 16.90 -10.32 10.54
CA LEU A 4 15.89 -11.22 9.99
C LEU A 4 14.47 -10.78 10.38
N GLU A 5 14.26 -10.39 11.63
CA GLU A 5 12.98 -9.88 12.11
C GLU A 5 12.58 -8.61 11.36
N LEU A 6 13.53 -7.68 11.22
CA LEU A 6 13.32 -6.46 10.45
C LEU A 6 13.00 -6.74 8.98
N PHE A 7 13.69 -7.71 8.37
CA PHE A 7 13.42 -8.13 6.98
C PHE A 7 12.00 -8.70 6.83
N LEU A 8 11.57 -9.58 7.75
CA LEU A 8 10.23 -10.15 7.71
C LEU A 8 9.15 -9.09 7.89
N ILE A 9 9.35 -8.14 8.82
CA ILE A 9 8.44 -7.00 9.00
C ILE A 9 8.41 -6.14 7.73
N ALA A 10 9.56 -5.79 7.16
CA ALA A 10 9.64 -4.96 5.97
C ALA A 10 8.94 -5.61 4.76
N VAL A 11 9.14 -6.92 4.54
CA VAL A 11 8.46 -7.66 3.48
C VAL A 11 6.95 -7.72 3.75
N GLY A 12 6.54 -8.05 4.98
CA GLY A 12 5.13 -8.11 5.37
C GLY A 12 4.41 -6.79 5.10
N LEU A 13 4.95 -5.68 5.61
CA LEU A 13 4.41 -4.33 5.40
C LEU A 13 4.41 -3.90 3.93
N SER A 14 5.35 -4.41 3.12
CA SER A 14 5.42 -4.08 1.70
C SER A 14 4.42 -4.85 0.84
N MET A 15 3.75 -5.88 1.37
CA MET A 15 2.85 -6.74 0.59
C MET A 15 1.66 -5.95 0.05
N ASP A 16 1.04 -5.10 0.86
CA ASP A 16 -0.12 -4.30 0.47
C ASP A 16 0.24 -3.30 -0.62
N ALA A 17 1.34 -2.56 -0.44
CA ALA A 17 1.87 -1.65 -1.45
C ALA A 17 2.24 -2.37 -2.74
N SER A 18 2.80 -3.58 -2.65
CA SER A 18 3.15 -4.42 -3.79
C SER A 18 1.91 -4.89 -4.55
N ALA A 19 0.86 -5.33 -3.85
CA ALA A 19 -0.40 -5.74 -4.44
C ALA A 19 -1.07 -4.59 -5.21
N VAL A 20 -1.13 -3.39 -4.60
CA VAL A 20 -1.65 -2.19 -5.26
C VAL A 20 -0.77 -1.78 -6.45
N SER A 21 0.56 -1.92 -6.35
CA SER A 21 1.50 -1.66 -7.45
C SER A 21 1.27 -2.60 -8.63
N VAL A 22 0.98 -3.88 -8.38
CA VAL A 22 0.58 -4.84 -9.44
C VAL A 22 -0.71 -4.37 -10.10
N CYS A 23 -1.74 -3.98 -9.33
CA CYS A 23 -2.99 -3.46 -9.87
C CYS A 23 -2.77 -2.21 -10.73
N LYS A 24 -1.91 -1.28 -10.30
CA LYS A 24 -1.52 -0.11 -11.11
C LYS A 24 -0.79 -0.50 -12.39
N GLY A 25 0.10 -1.49 -12.31
CA GLY A 25 0.79 -2.04 -13.49
C GLY A 25 -0.16 -2.66 -14.51
N LEU A 26 -1.23 -3.33 -14.06
CA LEU A 26 -2.27 -3.92 -14.91
C LEU A 26 -3.01 -2.87 -15.77
N SER A 27 -3.25 -1.67 -15.20
CA SER A 27 -3.98 -0.57 -15.86
C SER A 27 -3.14 0.18 -16.89
N VAL A 28 -1.81 -0.02 -16.94
CA VAL A 28 -0.91 0.74 -17.81
C VAL A 28 -0.78 0.10 -19.20
N ARG A 29 -1.16 0.82 -20.26
CA ARG A 29 -0.98 0.35 -21.64
C ARG A 29 0.48 0.27 -22.07
N THR A 30 1.29 1.27 -21.69
CA THR A 30 2.71 1.35 -22.02
C THR A 30 3.54 1.62 -20.79
N LEU A 31 4.32 0.63 -20.35
CA LEU A 31 5.19 0.78 -19.19
C LEU A 31 6.37 1.71 -19.51
N LYS A 32 6.47 2.81 -18.78
CA LYS A 32 7.66 3.66 -18.75
C LYS A 32 8.32 3.50 -17.38
N ALA A 33 9.65 3.55 -17.34
CA ALA A 33 10.39 3.46 -16.07
C ALA A 33 9.88 4.45 -15.01
N LYS A 34 9.43 5.65 -15.44
CA LYS A 34 8.84 6.66 -14.55
C LYS A 34 7.62 6.15 -13.76
N HIS A 35 6.80 5.25 -14.30
CA HIS A 35 5.62 4.74 -13.61
C HIS A 35 6.03 3.86 -12.42
N ALA A 36 7.00 2.98 -12.62
CA ALA A 36 7.55 2.16 -11.54
C ALA A 36 8.22 3.03 -10.45
N VAL A 37 9.02 4.03 -10.87
CA VAL A 37 9.69 4.95 -9.93
C VAL A 37 8.67 5.78 -9.15
N ILE A 38 7.60 6.29 -9.80
CA ILE A 38 6.55 7.04 -9.12
C ILE A 38 5.86 6.14 -8.06
N CYS A 39 5.44 4.93 -8.43
CA CYS A 39 4.87 3.98 -7.46
C CYS A 39 5.82 3.71 -6.29
N GLY A 40 7.09 3.39 -6.60
CA GLY A 40 8.09 3.15 -5.58
C GLY A 40 8.30 4.33 -4.64
N LEU A 41 8.35 5.56 -5.17
CA LEU A 41 8.51 6.77 -4.35
C LEU A 41 7.30 7.03 -3.46
N TYR A 42 6.07 6.88 -3.98
CA TYR A 42 4.88 7.06 -3.16
C TYR A 42 4.79 5.99 -2.07
N PHE A 43 4.79 4.73 -2.45
CA PHE A 43 4.63 3.65 -1.47
C PHE A 43 5.83 3.51 -0.54
N GLY A 44 7.06 3.53 -1.06
CA GLY A 44 8.27 3.49 -0.24
C GLY A 44 8.42 4.71 0.66
N GLY A 45 8.09 5.91 0.15
CA GLY A 45 8.12 7.15 0.92
C GLY A 45 7.11 7.16 2.06
N PHE A 46 5.87 6.75 1.82
CA PHE A 46 4.85 6.66 2.87
C PHE A 46 5.14 5.52 3.86
N GLN A 47 5.67 4.39 3.37
CA GLN A 47 6.08 3.28 4.22
C GLN A 47 7.32 3.58 5.08
N LEU A 48 8.08 4.60 4.73
CA LEU A 48 9.13 5.20 5.58
C LEU A 48 8.54 6.24 6.55
N LEU A 49 7.67 7.12 6.05
CA LEU A 49 7.14 8.26 6.80
C LEU A 49 6.16 7.82 7.91
N MET A 50 5.26 6.88 7.62
CA MET A 50 4.22 6.47 8.57
C MET A 50 4.77 5.83 9.85
N PRO A 51 5.76 4.91 9.82
CA PRO A 51 6.35 4.41 11.06
C PRO A 51 7.10 5.50 11.83
N LEU A 52 7.68 6.51 11.17
CA LEU A 52 8.27 7.67 11.87
C LEU A 52 7.21 8.45 12.63
N ILE A 53 6.06 8.70 12.00
CA ILE A 53 4.92 9.37 12.65
C ILE A 53 4.42 8.51 13.80
N GLY A 54 4.20 7.21 13.56
CA GLY A 54 3.78 6.25 14.58
C GLY A 54 4.72 6.20 15.78
N PHE A 55 6.03 6.17 15.54
CA PHE A 55 7.05 6.22 16.57
C PHE A 55 6.98 7.50 17.40
N ALA A 56 6.89 8.66 16.74
CA ALA A 56 6.76 9.95 17.42
C ALA A 56 5.48 10.04 18.27
N LEU A 57 4.37 9.48 17.77
CA LEU A 57 3.11 9.38 18.50
C LEU A 57 3.20 8.37 19.64
N GLY A 58 3.82 7.20 19.42
CA GLY A 58 4.04 6.17 20.44
C GLY A 58 4.82 6.67 21.64
N VAL A 59 5.81 7.52 21.43
CA VAL A 59 6.57 8.19 22.51
C VAL A 59 5.69 9.15 23.33
N ARG A 60 4.66 9.75 22.71
CA ARG A 60 3.83 10.79 23.37
C ARG A 60 2.46 10.34 23.83
N PHE A 61 1.83 9.37 23.15
CA PHE A 61 0.41 9.03 23.33
C PHE A 61 0.15 7.53 23.25
N GLN A 62 0.33 6.84 24.35
CA GLN A 62 0.19 5.38 24.44
C GLN A 62 -1.24 4.84 24.24
N SER A 63 -2.28 5.66 24.35
CA SER A 63 -3.67 5.19 24.49
C SER A 63 -4.66 5.57 23.37
N LEU A 64 -4.26 6.38 22.39
CA LEU A 64 -5.22 7.01 21.45
C LEU A 64 -5.23 6.41 20.03
N ILE A 65 -4.27 5.54 19.66
CA ILE A 65 -3.98 5.26 18.25
C ILE A 65 -4.77 4.06 17.68
N THR A 66 -5.27 3.15 18.49
CA THR A 66 -5.74 1.83 18.03
C THR A 66 -7.18 1.74 17.50
N SER A 67 -8.01 2.79 17.64
CA SER A 67 -9.46 2.64 17.39
C SER A 67 -9.96 3.13 16.02
N ILE A 68 -9.21 3.95 15.30
CA ILE A 68 -9.72 4.64 14.09
C ILE A 68 -9.06 4.15 12.78
N ASP A 69 -7.85 3.63 12.86
CA ASP A 69 -6.99 3.35 11.69
C ASP A 69 -7.61 2.35 10.69
N HIS A 70 -8.26 1.31 11.20
CA HIS A 70 -8.84 0.23 10.39
C HIS A 70 -10.07 0.67 9.60
N TRP A 71 -10.88 1.58 10.15
CA TRP A 71 -12.03 2.15 9.44
C TRP A 71 -11.59 3.03 8.28
N ILE A 72 -10.54 3.82 8.47
CA ILE A 72 -9.97 4.66 7.41
C ILE A 72 -9.39 3.78 6.29
N ALA A 73 -8.62 2.74 6.64
CA ALA A 73 -8.08 1.79 5.67
C ALA A 73 -9.19 1.10 4.87
N PHE A 74 -10.24 0.58 5.55
CA PHE A 74 -11.37 -0.06 4.90
C PHE A 74 -12.08 0.86 3.92
N VAL A 75 -12.42 2.08 4.33
CA VAL A 75 -13.12 3.06 3.48
C VAL A 75 -12.26 3.43 2.27
N LEU A 76 -10.97 3.72 2.47
CA LEU A 76 -10.06 4.08 1.37
C LEU A 76 -9.88 2.94 0.38
N LEU A 77 -9.56 1.73 0.86
CA LEU A 77 -9.38 0.55 0.00
C LEU A 77 -10.68 0.16 -0.70
N GLY A 78 -11.82 0.29 -0.01
CA GLY A 78 -13.14 0.05 -0.59
C GLY A 78 -13.47 1.02 -1.72
N LEU A 79 -13.25 2.32 -1.53
CA LEU A 79 -13.47 3.34 -2.56
C LEU A 79 -12.56 3.15 -3.77
N ILE A 80 -11.28 2.84 -3.54
CA ILE A 80 -10.31 2.62 -4.61
C ILE A 80 -10.67 1.35 -5.39
N GLY A 81 -10.97 0.25 -4.69
CA GLY A 81 -11.39 -1.00 -5.32
C GLY A 81 -12.68 -0.84 -6.12
N ALA A 82 -13.66 -0.12 -5.58
CA ALA A 82 -14.91 0.17 -6.29
C ALA A 82 -14.67 1.02 -7.56
N ASN A 83 -13.78 2.01 -7.50
CA ASN A 83 -13.41 2.80 -8.67
C ASN A 83 -12.72 1.96 -9.74
N MET A 84 -11.80 1.05 -9.37
CA MET A 84 -11.17 0.12 -10.32
C MET A 84 -12.16 -0.83 -10.97
N VAL A 85 -13.15 -1.34 -10.21
CA VAL A 85 -14.23 -2.18 -10.76
C VAL A 85 -15.11 -1.37 -11.74
N ARG A 86 -15.35 -0.09 -11.45
CA ARG A 86 -16.07 0.80 -12.37
C ARG A 86 -15.29 1.03 -13.66
N GLU A 87 -14.00 1.39 -13.55
CA GLU A 87 -13.12 1.59 -14.70
C GLU A 87 -13.00 0.35 -15.60
N SER A 88 -13.07 -0.85 -15.02
CA SER A 88 -13.03 -2.11 -15.80
C SER A 88 -14.23 -2.28 -16.72
N ARG A 89 -15.37 -1.62 -16.44
CA ARG A 89 -16.61 -1.67 -17.22
C ARG A 89 -16.72 -0.54 -18.24
N GLU A 90 -16.06 0.58 -17.99
CA GLU A 90 -16.04 1.73 -18.88
C GLU A 90 -14.93 1.53 -19.91
N HIS A 91 -15.34 1.31 -21.18
CA HIS A 91 -14.41 1.08 -22.31
C HIS A 91 -13.80 2.37 -22.85
N ASP A 92 -13.68 3.42 -22.04
CA ASP A 92 -13.23 4.71 -22.50
C ASP A 92 -11.70 4.86 -22.47
N ASP A 93 -11.19 5.48 -23.52
CA ASP A 93 -9.81 5.81 -23.83
C ASP A 93 -9.17 6.84 -22.87
N GLU A 94 -9.48 6.81 -21.58
CA GLU A 94 -8.88 7.74 -20.64
C GLU A 94 -7.39 7.49 -20.47
N SER A 95 -6.66 8.55 -20.69
CA SER A 95 -5.21 8.58 -20.80
C SER A 95 -4.52 8.00 -19.57
N VAL A 96 -3.61 7.06 -19.80
CA VAL A 96 -2.67 6.45 -18.83
C VAL A 96 -2.00 7.46 -17.89
N SER A 97 -2.01 8.77 -18.23
CA SER A 97 -1.44 9.83 -17.40
C SER A 97 -2.20 10.06 -16.08
N ASP A 98 -3.50 9.80 -16.03
CA ASP A 98 -4.32 10.06 -14.85
C ASP A 98 -4.17 9.00 -13.77
N SER A 99 -3.79 7.77 -14.12
CA SER A 99 -3.60 6.66 -13.17
C SER A 99 -2.43 6.88 -12.19
N PHE A 100 -1.46 7.74 -12.49
CA PHE A 100 -0.29 8.07 -11.65
C PHE A 100 -0.28 9.52 -11.18
N ARG A 101 -1.44 10.20 -11.22
CA ARG A 101 -1.58 11.56 -10.68
C ARG A 101 -1.45 11.55 -9.16
N PHE A 102 -1.03 12.69 -8.61
CA PHE A 102 -0.91 12.90 -7.17
C PHE A 102 -2.20 12.53 -6.41
N MET A 103 -3.36 12.98 -6.91
CA MET A 103 -4.66 12.74 -6.28
C MET A 103 -5.08 11.27 -6.27
N THR A 104 -4.53 10.45 -7.18
CA THR A 104 -4.80 9.00 -7.23
C THR A 104 -3.80 8.22 -6.39
N MET A 105 -2.52 8.62 -6.43
CA MET A 105 -1.45 7.89 -5.75
C MET A 105 -1.41 8.16 -4.24
N LEU A 106 -1.74 9.39 -3.81
CA LEU A 106 -1.69 9.79 -2.41
C LEU A 106 -2.62 8.97 -1.52
N PRO A 107 -3.94 8.82 -1.81
CA PRO A 107 -4.84 8.01 -1.00
C PRO A 107 -4.41 6.54 -0.93
N LEU A 108 -3.91 5.99 -2.04
CA LEU A 108 -3.38 4.63 -2.10
C LEU A 108 -2.18 4.45 -1.17
N ALA A 109 -1.22 5.38 -1.24
CA ALA A 109 -0.02 5.31 -0.41
C ALA A 109 -0.35 5.47 1.08
N VAL A 110 -1.28 6.37 1.43
CA VAL A 110 -1.77 6.50 2.82
C VAL A 110 -2.45 5.21 3.26
N ALA A 111 -3.40 4.68 2.48
CA ALA A 111 -4.15 3.48 2.84
C ALA A 111 -3.25 2.26 3.08
N THR A 112 -2.25 2.06 2.21
CA THR A 112 -1.32 0.90 2.30
C THR A 112 -0.22 1.07 3.33
N SER A 113 -0.13 2.20 4.02
CA SER A 113 0.91 2.48 5.03
C SER A 113 0.36 2.72 6.44
N ILE A 114 -0.96 2.52 6.64
CA ILE A 114 -1.57 2.67 7.96
C ILE A 114 -1.07 1.62 8.95
N ASP A 115 -0.87 0.39 8.50
CA ASP A 115 -0.26 -0.69 9.27
C ASP A 115 1.18 -0.36 9.70
N ALA A 116 1.94 0.31 8.83
CA ALA A 116 3.27 0.80 9.15
C ALA A 116 3.27 1.86 10.27
N LEU A 117 2.22 2.67 10.36
CA LEU A 117 2.04 3.60 11.48
C LEU A 117 1.92 2.84 12.82
N ALA A 118 1.10 1.78 12.87
CA ALA A 118 0.96 0.94 14.06
C ALA A 118 2.26 0.24 14.44
N VAL A 119 3.03 -0.24 13.45
CA VAL A 119 4.36 -0.81 13.67
C VAL A 119 5.32 0.23 14.22
N GLY A 120 5.25 1.48 13.76
CA GLY A 120 6.05 2.59 14.29
C GLY A 120 5.79 2.85 15.79
N VAL A 121 4.52 2.79 16.21
CA VAL A 121 4.15 2.86 17.63
C VAL A 121 4.78 1.71 18.42
N THR A 122 4.72 0.49 17.88
CA THR A 122 5.33 -0.69 18.50
C THR A 122 6.86 -0.54 18.62
N PHE A 123 7.53 0.03 17.61
CA PHE A 123 8.95 0.31 17.65
C PHE A 123 9.34 1.30 18.74
N ALA A 124 8.46 2.26 19.06
CA ALA A 124 8.67 3.18 20.18
C ALA A 124 8.69 2.43 21.51
N PHE A 125 7.79 1.47 21.72
CA PHE A 125 7.74 0.66 22.94
C PHE A 125 8.93 -0.31 23.07
N LEU A 126 9.37 -0.87 21.96
CA LEU A 126 10.50 -1.80 21.90
C LEU A 126 11.86 -1.07 21.88
N GLN A 127 11.88 0.27 21.93
CA GLN A 127 13.09 1.09 21.87
C GLN A 127 13.99 0.75 20.68
N VAL A 128 13.39 0.51 19.52
CA VAL A 128 14.12 0.18 18.28
C VAL A 128 14.75 1.46 17.72
N ASP A 129 15.95 1.34 17.16
CA ASP A 129 16.56 2.41 16.38
C ASP A 129 15.73 2.67 15.13
N ILE A 130 14.89 3.71 15.20
CA ILE A 130 13.85 3.96 14.20
C ILE A 130 14.43 4.26 12.80
N VAL A 131 15.51 5.03 12.70
CA VAL A 131 16.04 5.50 11.41
C VAL A 131 16.51 4.36 10.51
N PRO A 132 17.33 3.39 10.95
CA PRO A 132 17.68 2.23 10.15
C PRO A 132 16.46 1.38 9.80
N ALA A 133 15.54 1.19 10.76
CA ALA A 133 14.35 0.36 10.56
C ALA A 133 13.45 0.91 9.45
N VAL A 134 13.06 2.19 9.51
CA VAL A 134 12.18 2.80 8.50
C VAL A 134 12.87 2.95 7.14
N SER A 135 14.18 3.20 7.12
CA SER A 135 14.95 3.25 5.87
C SER A 135 14.94 1.91 5.17
N PHE A 136 15.09 0.83 5.91
CA PHE A 136 15.04 -0.53 5.37
C PHE A 136 13.62 -0.89 4.88
N ILE A 137 12.57 -0.56 5.64
CA ILE A 137 11.17 -0.77 5.26
C ILE A 137 10.85 0.01 3.97
N GLY A 138 11.18 1.30 3.94
CA GLY A 138 10.92 2.15 2.77
C GLY A 138 11.66 1.70 1.52
N ALA A 139 12.94 1.30 1.64
CA ALA A 139 13.71 0.77 0.52
C ALA A 139 13.15 -0.56 0.00
N THR A 140 12.78 -1.48 0.90
CA THR A 140 12.15 -2.76 0.54
C THR A 140 10.84 -2.53 -0.20
N THR A 141 9.98 -1.65 0.32
CA THR A 141 8.70 -1.30 -0.32
C THR A 141 8.91 -0.64 -1.67
N PHE A 142 9.88 0.27 -1.80
CA PHE A 142 10.23 0.88 -3.08
C PHE A 142 10.56 -0.18 -4.14
N VAL A 143 11.47 -1.11 -3.81
CA VAL A 143 11.89 -2.17 -4.73
C VAL A 143 10.73 -3.08 -5.09
N LEU A 144 9.98 -3.56 -4.11
CA LEU A 144 8.85 -4.46 -4.33
C LEU A 144 7.73 -3.78 -5.12
N SER A 145 7.47 -2.50 -4.90
CA SER A 145 6.49 -1.73 -5.69
C SER A 145 6.92 -1.56 -7.15
N CYS A 146 8.20 -1.28 -7.40
CA CYS A 146 8.73 -1.22 -8.77
C CYS A 146 8.59 -2.56 -9.50
N ILE A 147 8.87 -3.67 -8.81
CA ILE A 147 8.69 -5.03 -9.33
C ILE A 147 7.21 -5.31 -9.56
N GLY A 148 6.34 -4.94 -8.63
CA GLY A 148 4.90 -5.10 -8.71
C GLY A 148 4.29 -4.43 -9.95
N VAL A 149 4.63 -3.17 -10.22
CA VAL A 149 4.20 -2.46 -11.44
C VAL A 149 4.65 -3.20 -12.71
N LYS A 150 5.89 -3.70 -12.75
CA LYS A 150 6.41 -4.43 -13.91
C LYS A 150 5.66 -5.75 -14.11
N ILE A 151 5.45 -6.52 -13.05
CA ILE A 151 4.68 -7.76 -13.08
C ILE A 151 3.26 -7.47 -13.57
N GLY A 152 2.58 -6.49 -12.97
CA GLY A 152 1.22 -6.10 -13.34
C GLY A 152 1.12 -5.73 -14.82
N HIS A 153 2.04 -4.94 -15.34
CA HIS A 153 2.04 -4.58 -16.76
C HIS A 153 2.18 -5.78 -17.69
N VAL A 154 3.09 -6.72 -17.41
CA VAL A 154 3.29 -7.93 -18.23
C VAL A 154 1.99 -8.75 -18.30
N PHE A 155 1.27 -8.87 -17.18
CA PHE A 155 -0.02 -9.57 -17.14
C PHE A 155 -1.16 -8.74 -17.75
N GLY A 156 -1.17 -7.43 -17.56
CA GLY A 156 -2.23 -6.52 -17.97
C GLY A 156 -2.33 -6.34 -19.50
N THR A 157 -1.23 -6.37 -20.21
CA THR A 157 -1.20 -6.26 -21.68
C THR A 157 -2.01 -7.35 -22.37
N LYS A 158 -2.17 -8.50 -21.71
CA LYS A 158 -2.91 -9.65 -22.28
C LYS A 158 -4.38 -9.72 -21.83
N TYR A 159 -4.73 -9.14 -20.65
CA TYR A 159 -6.04 -9.33 -20.02
C TYR A 159 -6.55 -8.07 -19.29
N LYS A 160 -6.41 -6.87 -19.89
CA LYS A 160 -6.65 -5.56 -19.24
C LYS A 160 -7.92 -5.50 -18.40
N SER A 161 -9.09 -5.69 -18.99
CA SER A 161 -10.39 -5.56 -18.29
C SER A 161 -10.57 -6.60 -17.16
N ARG A 162 -10.16 -7.85 -17.40
CA ARG A 162 -10.22 -8.90 -16.38
C ARG A 162 -9.24 -8.63 -15.23
N ALA A 163 -8.09 -8.04 -15.53
CA ALA A 163 -7.06 -7.71 -14.57
C ALA A 163 -7.47 -6.53 -13.67
N GLU A 164 -8.11 -5.50 -14.24
CA GLU A 164 -8.67 -4.37 -13.49
C GLU A 164 -9.80 -4.82 -12.57
N LEU A 165 -10.70 -5.67 -13.06
CA LEU A 165 -11.77 -6.27 -12.25
C LEU A 165 -11.18 -7.09 -11.09
N PHE A 166 -10.21 -7.95 -11.38
CA PHE A 166 -9.56 -8.79 -10.38
C PHE A 166 -8.82 -7.93 -9.33
N GLY A 167 -8.06 -6.92 -9.77
CA GLY A 167 -7.37 -5.99 -8.88
C GLY A 167 -8.33 -5.22 -7.96
N GLY A 168 -9.43 -4.73 -8.51
CA GLY A 168 -10.47 -4.05 -7.73
C GLY A 168 -11.11 -4.96 -6.68
N ILE A 169 -11.42 -6.22 -7.04
CA ILE A 169 -11.97 -7.21 -6.11
C ILE A 169 -10.96 -7.51 -4.99
N VAL A 170 -9.67 -7.70 -5.33
CA VAL A 170 -8.61 -7.96 -4.34
C VAL A 170 -8.50 -6.81 -3.33
N LEU A 171 -8.54 -5.55 -3.78
CA LEU A 171 -8.50 -4.39 -2.88
C LEU A 171 -9.71 -4.31 -1.95
N ILE A 172 -10.91 -4.60 -2.45
CA ILE A 172 -12.13 -4.65 -1.62
C ILE A 172 -12.01 -5.76 -0.57
N LEU A 173 -11.57 -6.95 -0.98
CA LEU A 173 -11.40 -8.08 -0.06
C LEU A 173 -10.31 -7.80 0.99
N MET A 174 -9.23 -7.12 0.61
CA MET A 174 -8.19 -6.68 1.53
C MET A 174 -8.72 -5.70 2.58
N GLY A 175 -9.46 -4.68 2.15
CA GLY A 175 -10.10 -3.74 3.06
C GLY A 175 -11.07 -4.43 4.01
N LEU A 176 -11.88 -5.36 3.49
CA LEU A 176 -12.81 -6.15 4.30
C LEU A 176 -12.08 -7.06 5.31
N LYS A 177 -10.99 -7.70 4.89
CA LYS A 177 -10.16 -8.53 5.76
C LYS A 177 -9.62 -7.71 6.94
N ILE A 178 -9.01 -6.55 6.66
CA ILE A 178 -8.49 -5.64 7.70
C ILE A 178 -9.58 -5.26 8.71
N LEU A 179 -10.79 -4.93 8.21
CA LEU A 179 -11.92 -4.59 9.07
C LEU A 179 -12.37 -5.77 9.93
N LEU A 180 -12.46 -6.97 9.36
CA LEU A 180 -12.93 -8.18 10.08
C LEU A 180 -11.90 -8.66 11.12
N GLU A 181 -10.62 -8.55 10.85
CA GLU A 181 -9.54 -8.84 11.81
C GLU A 181 -9.64 -7.88 13.01
N HIS A 182 -9.88 -6.59 12.74
CA HIS A 182 -10.03 -5.61 13.82
C HIS A 182 -11.30 -5.83 14.67
N LEU A 183 -12.41 -6.24 14.04
CA LEU A 183 -13.66 -6.53 14.75
C LEU A 183 -13.64 -7.88 15.50
N GLY A 184 -12.53 -8.64 15.44
CA GLY A 184 -12.35 -9.90 16.15
C GLY A 184 -13.11 -11.09 15.54
N PHE A 185 -13.57 -10.96 14.29
CA PHE A 185 -14.24 -12.06 13.58
C PHE A 185 -13.29 -13.06 12.94
N LEU A 186 -12.01 -12.71 12.79
CA LEU A 186 -10.97 -13.52 12.14
C LEU A 186 -9.70 -13.66 13.02
N GLY A 187 -9.83 -13.49 14.33
CA GLY A 187 -8.72 -13.65 15.29
C GLY A 187 -8.75 -14.98 16.02
#